data_c59135b47cc0236bf0d82d054d7bf3ab
#
_entry.id   c59135b47cc0236bf0d82d054d7bf3ab
#
_cell.length_a   1.000
_cell.length_b   1.000
_cell.length_c   1.000
_cell.angle_alpha   90.00
_cell.angle_beta   90.00
_cell.angle_gamma   90.00
#
_symmetry.space_group_name_H-M   'P 1'
#
loop_
_entity.id
_entity.type
_entity.pdbx_description
1 polymer ?
#
loop_
_entity_poly.entity_id
_entity_poly.type
_entity_poly.pdbx_seq_one_letter_code
_entity_poly.pdbx_strand_id
1 'polypeptide(L)'
;TGTGKTMLSALDVRAVNPRRMLFVAHREQILDRTIAEYQRVLEAPATEFGKLTGSHKQLDKRFVFATIQTLSQDKVLAQLPADAFDYIIIDEAHRSGAPTYQRVVMEHFKPTFMLGITATPERTDGFNVFELFDHNVPYEIRLQHALEAEMLCPFHYYGVTDVEFDDGTTTSDLTTLKQLASLERVDHLLQAMERYSQAGTPPRGLIFCSRKEEAQALSEALNTREFRA
;
A
#
# COMPACT_ATOMS: atom_id res chain seq x y z
N THR A 1 2.91 -7.95 0.57
CA THR A 1 1.48 -7.67 0.77
C THR A 1 0.75 -8.97 1.03
N GLY A 2 -0.24 -9.00 1.94
CA GLY A 2 -0.99 -10.23 2.27
C GLY A 2 -0.37 -11.14 3.34
N THR A 3 0.83 -10.87 3.80
CA THR A 3 1.58 -11.69 4.79
C THR A 3 1.29 -11.33 6.26
N GLY A 4 0.18 -10.64 6.54
CA GLY A 4 -0.24 -10.35 7.92
C GLY A 4 0.48 -9.20 8.63
N LYS A 5 1.12 -8.26 7.90
CA LYS A 5 1.85 -7.12 8.49
C LYS A 5 1.03 -6.33 9.52
N THR A 6 -0.24 -6.05 9.24
CA THR A 6 -1.13 -5.31 10.15
C THR A 6 -1.34 -6.09 11.46
N MET A 7 -1.57 -7.40 11.36
CA MET A 7 -1.72 -8.26 12.54
C MET A 7 -0.42 -8.32 13.35
N LEU A 8 0.74 -8.47 12.67
CA LEU A 8 2.04 -8.49 13.32
C LEU A 8 2.28 -7.20 14.12
N SER A 9 2.01 -6.04 13.50
CA SER A 9 2.17 -4.75 14.18
C SER A 9 1.20 -4.58 15.35
N ALA A 10 -0.03 -5.09 15.26
CA ALA A 10 -0.98 -5.06 16.35
C ALA A 10 -0.56 -5.96 17.52
N LEU A 11 0.02 -7.14 17.23
CA LEU A 11 0.58 -8.04 18.26
C LEU A 11 1.79 -7.41 18.96
N ASP A 12 2.62 -6.70 18.23
CA ASP A 12 3.75 -5.97 18.78
C ASP A 12 3.29 -4.84 19.71
N VAL A 13 2.28 -4.05 19.30
CA VAL A 13 1.63 -3.05 20.18
C VAL A 13 1.05 -3.69 21.44
N ARG A 14 0.43 -4.86 21.32
CA ARG A 14 -0.08 -5.60 22.46
C ARG A 14 1.03 -5.99 23.43
N ALA A 15 2.17 -6.44 22.92
CA ALA A 15 3.33 -6.83 23.71
C ALA A 15 4.00 -5.63 24.40
N VAL A 16 4.19 -4.52 23.69
CA VAL A 16 4.79 -3.28 24.21
C VAL A 16 3.84 -2.57 25.18
N ASN A 17 2.53 -2.65 24.94
CA ASN A 17 1.47 -2.03 25.74
C ASN A 17 1.69 -0.51 25.98
N PRO A 18 1.83 0.30 24.92
CA PRO A 18 2.16 1.73 25.04
C PRO A 18 1.05 2.52 25.72
N ARG A 19 1.39 3.62 26.38
CA ARG A 19 0.41 4.56 26.93
C ARG A 19 -0.38 5.23 25.82
N ARG A 20 0.32 5.66 24.73
CA ARG A 20 -0.28 6.22 23.53
C ARG A 20 0.46 5.77 22.28
N MET A 21 -0.29 5.33 21.29
CA MET A 21 0.23 4.89 20.00
C MET A 21 -0.31 5.75 18.86
N LEU A 22 0.56 6.04 17.88
CA LEU A 22 0.20 6.66 16.61
C LEU A 22 0.48 5.68 15.47
N PHE A 23 -0.54 5.36 14.67
CA PHE A 23 -0.41 4.65 13.42
C PHE A 23 -0.51 5.64 12.25
N VAL A 24 0.52 5.72 11.41
CA VAL A 24 0.58 6.67 10.28
C VAL A 24 0.44 5.92 8.97
N ALA A 25 -0.57 6.28 8.18
CA ALA A 25 -0.80 5.73 6.86
C ALA A 25 -0.84 6.82 5.78
N HIS A 26 -0.68 6.40 4.53
CA HIS A 26 -0.78 7.31 3.38
C HIS A 26 -2.24 7.50 2.91
N ARG A 27 -3.11 6.50 3.08
CA ARG A 27 -4.49 6.52 2.58
C ARG A 27 -5.49 6.26 3.69
N GLU A 28 -6.58 7.04 3.68
CA GLU A 28 -7.66 6.92 4.67
C GLU A 28 -8.41 5.58 4.57
N GLN A 29 -8.58 5.05 3.33
CA GLN A 29 -9.38 3.83 3.09
C GLN A 29 -8.87 2.60 3.84
N ILE A 30 -7.58 2.57 4.20
CA ILE A 30 -7.01 1.43 4.94
C ILE A 30 -7.24 1.53 6.46
N LEU A 31 -7.50 2.75 6.98
CA LEU A 31 -7.54 2.97 8.43
C LEU A 31 -8.68 2.24 9.11
N ASP A 32 -9.88 2.21 8.53
CA ASP A 32 -11.04 1.56 9.16
C ASP A 32 -10.81 0.06 9.34
N ARG A 33 -10.26 -0.60 8.31
CA ARG A 33 -9.89 -2.01 8.39
C ARG A 33 -8.77 -2.25 9.40
N THR A 34 -7.76 -1.38 9.41
CA THR A 34 -6.64 -1.46 10.34
C THR A 34 -7.12 -1.28 11.78
N ILE A 35 -7.97 -0.29 12.06
CA ILE A 35 -8.57 -0.07 13.38
C ILE A 35 -9.34 -1.32 13.85
N ALA A 36 -10.19 -1.89 12.98
CA ALA A 36 -10.96 -3.09 13.33
C ALA A 36 -10.04 -4.29 13.67
N GLU A 37 -8.93 -4.45 12.95
CA GLU A 37 -7.96 -5.49 13.23
C GLU A 37 -7.22 -5.26 14.55
N TYR A 38 -6.82 -4.02 14.83
CA TYR A 38 -6.21 -3.64 16.11
C TYR A 38 -7.16 -3.82 17.28
N GLN A 39 -8.43 -3.44 17.16
CA GLN A 39 -9.45 -3.68 18.19
C GLN A 39 -9.56 -5.15 18.54
N ARG A 40 -9.58 -6.02 17.53
CA ARG A 40 -9.64 -7.47 17.70
C ARG A 40 -8.41 -8.03 18.40
N VAL A 41 -7.21 -7.57 18.03
CA VAL A 41 -5.94 -8.09 18.56
C VAL A 41 -5.66 -7.56 19.97
N LEU A 42 -5.92 -6.26 20.21
CA LEU A 42 -5.65 -5.60 21.48
C LEU A 42 -6.75 -5.89 22.52
N GLU A 43 -7.91 -6.40 22.10
CA GLU A 43 -9.07 -6.65 22.95
C GLU A 43 -9.48 -5.40 23.77
N ALA A 44 -9.20 -4.21 23.21
CA ALA A 44 -9.45 -2.93 23.85
C ALA A 44 -10.79 -2.32 23.38
N PRO A 45 -11.49 -1.56 24.24
CA PRO A 45 -12.78 -0.96 23.88
C PRO A 45 -12.64 0.04 22.74
N ALA A 46 -13.64 0.10 21.86
CA ALA A 46 -13.64 1.00 20.71
C ALA A 46 -13.43 2.48 21.08
N THR A 47 -13.76 2.87 22.31
CA THR A 47 -13.58 4.23 22.84
C THR A 47 -12.11 4.65 22.97
N GLU A 48 -11.18 3.70 23.01
CA GLU A 48 -9.74 3.98 23.06
C GLU A 48 -9.13 4.26 21.69
N PHE A 49 -9.87 3.98 20.61
CA PHE A 49 -9.41 4.17 19.23
C PHE A 49 -9.90 5.49 18.65
N GLY A 50 -9.02 6.20 17.97
CA GLY A 50 -9.33 7.46 17.32
C GLY A 50 -8.81 7.53 15.90
N LYS A 51 -9.54 8.24 15.06
CA LYS A 51 -9.20 8.47 13.67
C LYS A 51 -8.86 9.95 13.46
N LEU A 52 -7.74 10.22 12.77
CA LEU A 52 -7.29 11.55 12.42
C LEU A 52 -7.14 11.67 10.91
N THR A 53 -8.16 12.19 10.26
CA THR A 53 -8.26 12.36 8.81
C THR A 53 -8.84 13.72 8.47
N GLY A 54 -9.10 13.98 7.19
CA GLY A 54 -9.78 15.21 6.76
C GLY A 54 -11.11 15.45 7.49
N SER A 55 -11.86 14.39 7.74
CA SER A 55 -13.22 14.40 8.34
C SER A 55 -13.25 14.09 9.85
N HIS A 56 -12.22 13.46 10.41
CA HIS A 56 -12.20 13.02 11.81
C HIS A 56 -11.00 13.62 12.55
N LYS A 57 -11.22 14.11 13.78
CA LYS A 57 -10.21 14.83 14.59
C LYS A 57 -10.15 14.29 16.03
N GLN A 58 -9.97 12.97 16.18
CA GLN A 58 -9.96 12.29 17.47
C GLN A 58 -8.52 12.11 17.98
N LEU A 59 -7.93 13.18 18.52
CA LEU A 59 -6.55 13.21 19.01
C LEU A 59 -6.38 12.76 20.46
N ASP A 60 -7.47 12.70 21.23
CA ASP A 60 -7.48 12.40 22.66
C ASP A 60 -7.40 10.91 23.00
N LYS A 61 -7.44 10.05 21.98
CA LYS A 61 -7.49 8.61 22.16
C LYS A 61 -6.12 7.98 22.43
N ARG A 62 -6.14 6.82 23.03
CA ARG A 62 -4.94 6.04 23.30
C ARG A 62 -4.28 5.53 22.02
N PHE A 63 -5.08 5.00 21.11
CA PHE A 63 -4.63 4.49 19.81
C PHE A 63 -5.14 5.39 18.71
N VAL A 64 -4.27 6.24 18.15
CA VAL A 64 -4.63 7.21 17.09
C VAL A 64 -4.16 6.69 15.74
N PHE A 65 -5.07 6.65 14.79
CA PHE A 65 -4.82 6.25 13.40
C PHE A 65 -4.95 7.44 12.48
N ALA A 66 -3.85 7.87 11.88
CA ALA A 66 -3.76 9.12 11.15
C ALA A 66 -3.35 8.93 9.69
N THR A 67 -3.87 9.81 8.81
CA THR A 67 -3.23 10.02 7.53
C THR A 67 -2.11 11.04 7.67
N ILE A 68 -0.97 10.80 7.00
CA ILE A 68 0.17 11.73 7.05
C ILE A 68 -0.22 13.13 6.58
N GLN A 69 -1.12 13.25 5.58
CA GLN A 69 -1.60 14.53 5.06
C GLN A 69 -2.35 15.35 6.10
N THR A 70 -3.13 14.69 6.96
CA THR A 70 -3.83 15.40 8.04
C THR A 70 -2.90 15.70 9.21
N LEU A 71 -2.06 14.73 9.58
CA LEU A 71 -1.10 14.87 10.66
C LEU A 71 -0.10 16.01 10.38
N SER A 72 0.27 16.23 9.13
CA SER A 72 1.22 17.29 8.70
C SER A 72 0.66 18.70 8.69
N GLN A 73 -0.63 18.89 8.94
CA GLN A 73 -1.21 20.24 9.05
C GLN A 73 -0.68 20.95 10.31
N ASP A 74 -0.16 22.14 10.16
CA ASP A 74 0.46 22.89 11.27
C ASP A 74 -0.49 23.06 12.47
N LYS A 75 -1.80 23.28 12.21
CA LYS A 75 -2.83 23.37 13.26
C LYS A 75 -3.03 22.07 14.04
N VAL A 76 -2.78 20.93 13.42
CA VAL A 76 -2.87 19.60 14.05
C VAL A 76 -1.59 19.34 14.82
N LEU A 77 -0.45 19.56 14.18
CA LEU A 77 0.86 19.31 14.76
C LEU A 77 1.11 20.16 16.01
N ALA A 78 0.65 21.43 16.01
CA ALA A 78 0.73 22.34 17.17
C ALA A 78 -0.04 21.84 18.41
N GLN A 79 -0.99 20.92 18.26
CA GLN A 79 -1.74 20.33 19.37
C GLN A 79 -1.06 19.08 19.96
N LEU A 80 -0.01 18.61 19.32
CA LEU A 80 0.69 17.38 19.66
C LEU A 80 2.12 17.70 20.08
N PRO A 81 2.47 17.63 21.37
CA PRO A 81 3.85 17.78 21.80
C PRO A 81 4.73 16.65 21.26
N ALA A 82 6.04 16.84 21.28
CA ALA A 82 7.00 15.89 20.74
C ALA A 82 6.89 14.49 21.37
N ASP A 83 6.50 14.41 22.63
CA ASP A 83 6.31 13.19 23.42
C ASP A 83 4.84 12.72 23.48
N ALA A 84 4.00 13.22 22.57
CA ALA A 84 2.57 12.89 22.54
C ALA A 84 2.30 11.39 22.40
N PHE A 85 3.21 10.65 21.76
CA PHE A 85 3.11 9.22 21.51
C PHE A 85 4.41 8.55 21.91
N ASP A 86 4.33 7.50 22.68
CA ASP A 86 5.46 6.66 23.05
C ASP A 86 5.73 5.52 22.06
N TYR A 87 4.77 5.23 21.18
CA TYR A 87 4.95 4.30 20.07
C TYR A 87 4.38 4.86 18.76
N ILE A 88 5.20 4.89 17.71
CA ILE A 88 4.78 5.30 16.36
C ILE A 88 4.99 4.15 15.38
N ILE A 89 3.94 3.87 14.59
CA ILE A 89 3.98 2.87 13.52
C ILE A 89 3.79 3.58 12.18
N ILE A 90 4.66 3.30 11.23
CA ILE A 90 4.62 3.86 9.88
C ILE A 90 4.28 2.75 8.90
N ASP A 91 3.08 2.81 8.34
CA ASP A 91 2.70 1.93 7.23
C ASP A 91 3.28 2.45 5.92
N GLU A 92 3.70 1.50 5.06
CA GLU A 92 4.44 1.77 3.83
C GLU A 92 5.70 2.61 4.09
N ALA A 93 6.52 2.17 5.06
CA ALA A 93 7.71 2.88 5.55
C ALA A 93 8.71 3.26 4.45
N HIS A 94 8.66 2.61 3.26
CA HIS A 94 9.45 3.05 2.10
C HIS A 94 9.13 4.50 1.67
N ARG A 95 7.99 5.08 2.10
CA ARG A 95 7.63 6.47 1.85
C ARG A 95 8.24 7.46 2.84
N SER A 96 8.88 6.98 3.89
CA SER A 96 9.40 7.82 5.00
C SER A 96 10.50 8.79 4.57
N GLY A 97 11.12 8.59 3.41
CA GLY A 97 12.04 9.56 2.80
C GLY A 97 11.40 10.84 2.29
N ALA A 98 10.07 10.88 2.13
CA ALA A 98 9.39 12.09 1.67
C ALA A 98 9.47 13.21 2.72
N PRO A 99 9.67 14.49 2.31
CA PRO A 99 9.85 15.62 3.22
C PRO A 99 8.77 15.74 4.31
N THR A 100 7.53 15.41 3.97
CA THR A 100 6.41 15.43 4.93
C THR A 100 6.60 14.43 6.07
N TYR A 101 7.03 13.21 5.76
CA TYR A 101 7.31 12.19 6.78
C TYR A 101 8.52 12.58 7.63
N GLN A 102 9.58 13.11 7.00
CA GLN A 102 10.78 13.56 7.72
C GLN A 102 10.40 14.63 8.73
N ARG A 103 9.75 15.71 8.32
CA ARG A 103 9.34 16.81 9.19
C ARG A 103 8.44 16.35 10.34
N VAL A 104 7.45 15.51 10.05
CA VAL A 104 6.39 15.17 11.01
C VAL A 104 6.79 14.04 11.92
N VAL A 105 7.29 12.94 11.36
CA VAL A 105 7.50 11.71 12.13
C VAL A 105 8.89 11.63 12.69
N MET A 106 9.90 12.04 11.92
CA MET A 106 11.31 11.89 12.33
C MET A 106 11.82 13.08 13.14
N GLU A 107 11.41 14.31 12.79
CA GLU A 107 11.92 15.54 13.44
C GLU A 107 11.04 15.98 14.60
N HIS A 108 9.69 16.01 14.41
CA HIS A 108 8.77 16.54 15.39
C HIS A 108 8.57 15.63 16.60
N PHE A 109 8.25 14.33 16.36
CA PHE A 109 8.00 13.39 17.44
C PHE A 109 9.27 12.76 18.00
N LYS A 110 9.22 12.38 19.28
CA LYS A 110 10.29 11.70 20.01
C LYS A 110 9.73 10.47 20.74
N PRO A 111 9.27 9.45 19.99
CA PRO A 111 8.70 8.25 20.60
C PRO A 111 9.79 7.38 21.25
N THR A 112 9.40 6.55 22.22
CA THR A 112 10.27 5.51 22.79
C THR A 112 10.52 4.40 21.78
N PHE A 113 9.48 4.05 21.00
CA PHE A 113 9.52 2.99 20.00
C PHE A 113 9.00 3.49 18.66
N MET A 114 9.66 3.08 17.58
CA MET A 114 9.21 3.33 16.22
C MET A 114 9.31 2.05 15.40
N LEU A 115 8.22 1.70 14.70
CA LEU A 115 8.14 0.55 13.82
C LEU A 115 7.79 0.99 12.40
N GLY A 116 8.62 0.65 11.44
CA GLY A 116 8.32 0.77 10.02
C GLY A 116 7.84 -0.57 9.46
N ILE A 117 6.72 -0.58 8.76
CA ILE A 117 6.22 -1.75 8.03
C ILE A 117 6.12 -1.46 6.54
N THR A 118 6.69 -2.34 5.72
CA THR A 118 6.65 -2.20 4.26
C THR A 118 6.71 -3.55 3.57
N ALA A 119 6.21 -3.62 2.33
CA ALA A 119 6.39 -4.78 1.47
C ALA A 119 7.61 -4.64 0.54
N THR A 120 8.10 -3.41 0.35
CA THR A 120 9.14 -3.04 -0.63
C THR A 120 10.12 -2.08 0.02
N PRO A 121 11.05 -2.58 0.85
CA PRO A 121 12.03 -1.72 1.51
C PRO A 121 13.05 -1.14 0.52
N GLU A 122 13.36 -1.87 -0.54
CA GLU A 122 14.27 -1.40 -1.59
C GLU A 122 13.59 -0.34 -2.47
N ARG A 123 14.28 0.75 -2.71
CA ARG A 123 13.82 1.87 -3.53
C ARG A 123 14.76 2.10 -4.70
N THR A 124 14.17 2.51 -5.83
CA THR A 124 14.92 2.82 -7.05
C THR A 124 15.55 4.21 -7.05
N ASP A 125 15.15 5.10 -6.13
CA ASP A 125 15.64 6.47 -6.00
C ASP A 125 16.87 6.62 -5.08
N GLY A 126 17.43 5.50 -4.60
CA GLY A 126 18.63 5.49 -3.75
C GLY A 126 18.38 5.82 -2.28
N PHE A 127 17.16 6.14 -1.87
CA PHE A 127 16.84 6.39 -0.47
C PHE A 127 16.86 5.07 0.33
N ASN A 128 17.67 5.05 1.40
CA ASN A 128 17.82 3.88 2.26
C ASN A 128 16.87 3.98 3.47
N VAL A 129 15.74 3.28 3.43
CA VAL A 129 14.76 3.30 4.53
C VAL A 129 15.32 2.67 5.81
N PHE A 130 16.26 1.75 5.72
CA PHE A 130 16.83 1.06 6.88
C PHE A 130 17.61 2.02 7.80
N GLU A 131 18.22 3.07 7.25
CA GLU A 131 18.93 4.09 8.04
C GLU A 131 18.01 4.82 9.03
N LEU A 132 16.73 4.98 8.68
CA LEU A 132 15.75 5.62 9.58
C LEU A 132 15.43 4.79 10.83
N PHE A 133 15.79 3.53 10.82
CA PHE A 133 15.55 2.56 11.89
C PHE A 133 16.86 1.95 12.41
N ASP A 134 17.98 2.69 12.27
CA ASP A 134 19.32 2.27 12.72
C ASP A 134 19.73 0.89 12.18
N HIS A 135 19.28 0.56 10.96
CA HIS A 135 19.44 -0.77 10.32
C HIS A 135 18.86 -1.95 11.13
N ASN A 136 17.99 -1.66 12.09
CA ASN A 136 17.32 -2.70 12.86
C ASN A 136 16.15 -3.30 12.06
N VAL A 137 16.31 -4.54 11.60
CA VAL A 137 15.29 -5.29 10.86
C VAL A 137 14.90 -6.51 11.70
N PRO A 138 13.92 -6.38 12.60
CA PRO A 138 13.53 -7.46 13.51
C PRO A 138 12.87 -8.64 12.80
N TYR A 139 12.23 -8.40 11.66
CA TYR A 139 11.57 -9.43 10.88
C TYR A 139 11.55 -9.10 9.38
N GLU A 140 11.95 -10.04 8.57
CA GLU A 140 11.90 -9.97 7.12
C GLU A 140 11.37 -11.29 6.55
N ILE A 141 10.41 -11.19 5.60
CA ILE A 141 9.96 -12.33 4.80
C ILE A 141 9.97 -11.95 3.33
N ARG A 142 10.78 -12.65 2.56
CA ARG A 142 10.86 -12.50 1.11
C ARG A 142 9.77 -13.30 0.42
N LEU A 143 9.42 -12.92 -0.82
CA LEU A 143 8.36 -13.55 -1.60
C LEU A 143 8.52 -15.07 -1.70
N GLN A 144 9.72 -15.54 -2.02
CA GLN A 144 10.00 -16.97 -2.13
C GLN A 144 9.69 -17.69 -0.82
N HIS A 145 10.21 -17.19 0.30
CA HIS A 145 9.97 -17.77 1.62
C HIS A 145 8.47 -17.75 2.01
N ALA A 146 7.75 -16.67 1.65
CA ALA A 146 6.32 -16.60 1.91
C ALA A 146 5.51 -17.60 1.08
N LEU A 147 5.96 -17.93 -0.14
CA LEU A 147 5.37 -18.97 -0.97
C LEU A 147 5.68 -20.37 -0.45
N GLU A 148 6.93 -20.64 -0.07
CA GLU A 148 7.38 -21.91 0.51
C GLU A 148 6.67 -22.22 1.84
N ALA A 149 6.39 -21.18 2.64
CA ALA A 149 5.67 -21.28 3.89
C ALA A 149 4.12 -21.25 3.73
N GLU A 150 3.62 -21.38 2.50
CA GLU A 150 2.18 -21.37 2.17
C GLU A 150 1.41 -20.12 2.70
N MET A 151 2.12 -19.02 3.00
CA MET A 151 1.51 -17.76 3.42
C MET A 151 0.89 -16.99 2.25
N LEU A 152 1.32 -17.30 1.02
CA LEU A 152 0.80 -16.73 -0.21
C LEU A 152 0.42 -17.85 -1.17
N CYS A 153 -0.62 -17.58 -1.97
CA CYS A 153 -1.03 -18.50 -3.03
C CYS A 153 0.05 -18.56 -4.12
N PRO A 154 0.44 -19.73 -4.58
CA PRO A 154 1.34 -19.86 -5.72
C PRO A 154 0.74 -19.23 -6.98
N PHE A 155 1.60 -18.72 -7.84
CA PHE A 155 1.19 -18.08 -9.09
C PHE A 155 2.15 -18.44 -10.22
N HIS A 156 1.65 -18.31 -11.45
CA HIS A 156 2.47 -18.37 -12.65
C HIS A 156 2.69 -16.96 -13.17
N TYR A 157 3.93 -16.65 -13.51
CA TYR A 157 4.30 -15.36 -14.12
C TYR A 157 4.65 -15.58 -15.58
N TYR A 158 3.98 -14.83 -16.46
CA TYR A 158 4.22 -14.89 -17.90
C TYR A 158 4.66 -13.52 -18.39
N GLY A 159 5.80 -13.47 -19.06
CA GLY A 159 6.21 -12.31 -19.84
C GLY A 159 5.54 -12.36 -21.20
N VAL A 160 4.85 -11.29 -21.58
CA VAL A 160 4.26 -11.13 -22.91
C VAL A 160 5.07 -10.07 -23.64
N THR A 161 5.46 -10.37 -24.90
CA THR A 161 6.19 -9.44 -25.74
C THR A 161 5.32 -8.25 -26.10
N ASP A 162 5.94 -7.09 -26.25
CA ASP A 162 5.27 -5.88 -26.72
C ASP A 162 4.65 -6.09 -28.11
N VAL A 163 3.54 -5.40 -28.37
CA VAL A 163 2.98 -5.28 -29.72
C VAL A 163 3.80 -4.24 -30.47
N GLU A 164 4.27 -4.59 -31.67
CA GLU A 164 4.85 -3.66 -32.61
C GLU A 164 3.76 -3.20 -33.56
N PHE A 165 3.58 -1.88 -33.68
CA PHE A 165 2.60 -1.26 -34.56
C PHE A 165 3.23 -0.97 -35.93
N ASP A 166 2.40 -0.75 -36.96
CA ASP A 166 2.82 -0.51 -38.32
C ASP A 166 3.77 0.71 -38.49
N ASP A 167 3.76 1.64 -37.54
CA ASP A 167 4.64 2.80 -37.46
C ASP A 167 5.99 2.52 -36.76
N GLY A 168 6.24 1.26 -36.35
CA GLY A 168 7.46 0.84 -35.66
C GLY A 168 7.48 1.18 -34.16
N THR A 169 6.40 1.71 -33.59
CA THR A 169 6.29 1.92 -32.13
C THR A 169 5.89 0.61 -31.44
N THR A 170 6.25 0.49 -30.16
CA THR A 170 5.88 -0.67 -29.32
C THR A 170 4.90 -0.25 -28.23
N THR A 171 4.27 -1.22 -27.56
CA THR A 171 3.40 -0.96 -26.40
C THR A 171 4.11 -0.21 -25.29
N SER A 172 5.41 -0.35 -25.14
CA SER A 172 6.23 0.39 -24.16
C SER A 172 6.37 1.87 -24.49
N ASP A 173 6.28 2.24 -25.76
CA ASP A 173 6.43 3.62 -26.25
C ASP A 173 5.12 4.40 -26.27
N LEU A 174 3.98 3.73 -25.97
CA LEU A 174 2.66 4.33 -26.09
C LEU A 174 2.41 5.43 -25.05
N THR A 175 2.17 6.63 -25.55
CA THR A 175 1.88 7.81 -24.74
C THR A 175 0.46 8.33 -24.93
N THR A 176 -0.18 8.04 -26.04
CA THR A 176 -1.52 8.53 -26.36
C THR A 176 -2.60 7.54 -25.95
N LEU A 177 -3.73 8.04 -25.45
CA LEU A 177 -4.86 7.22 -25.05
C LEU A 177 -5.39 6.35 -26.20
N LYS A 178 -5.38 6.90 -27.43
CA LYS A 178 -5.86 6.20 -28.62
C LYS A 178 -5.06 4.94 -28.91
N GLN A 179 -3.74 4.98 -28.75
CA GLN A 179 -2.86 3.83 -28.93
C GLN A 179 -2.99 2.82 -27.78
N LEU A 180 -3.08 3.31 -26.52
CA LEU A 180 -3.21 2.49 -25.32
C LEU A 180 -4.48 1.64 -25.28
N ALA A 181 -5.54 2.06 -25.95
CA ALA A 181 -6.81 1.34 -26.10
C ALA A 181 -7.09 0.90 -27.54
N SER A 182 -6.06 0.76 -28.37
CA SER A 182 -6.20 0.32 -29.75
C SER A 182 -6.76 -1.10 -29.84
N LEU A 183 -7.42 -1.41 -30.95
CA LEU A 183 -8.01 -2.74 -31.18
C LEU A 183 -6.94 -3.82 -31.19
N GLU A 184 -5.78 -3.55 -31.80
CA GLU A 184 -4.63 -4.47 -31.86
C GLU A 184 -4.13 -4.83 -30.46
N ARG A 185 -4.00 -3.83 -29.59
CA ARG A 185 -3.58 -4.09 -28.19
C ARG A 185 -4.61 -4.89 -27.42
N VAL A 186 -5.89 -4.59 -27.60
CA VAL A 186 -6.98 -5.34 -26.97
C VAL A 186 -7.00 -6.79 -27.43
N ASP A 187 -6.85 -7.04 -28.74
CA ASP A 187 -6.78 -8.38 -29.32
C ASP A 187 -5.56 -9.15 -28.82
N HIS A 188 -4.40 -8.50 -28.73
CA HIS A 188 -3.20 -9.09 -28.16
C HIS A 188 -3.38 -9.48 -26.67
N LEU A 189 -4.00 -8.63 -25.87
CA LEU A 189 -4.33 -8.95 -24.48
C LEU A 189 -5.26 -10.15 -24.37
N LEU A 190 -6.31 -10.21 -25.19
CA LEU A 190 -7.27 -11.33 -25.21
C LEU A 190 -6.59 -12.64 -25.62
N GLN A 191 -5.74 -12.63 -26.66
CA GLN A 191 -4.96 -13.79 -27.06
C GLN A 191 -4.00 -14.26 -25.96
N ALA A 192 -3.32 -13.34 -25.28
CA ALA A 192 -2.46 -13.69 -24.16
C ALA A 192 -3.25 -14.30 -23.00
N MET A 193 -4.40 -13.71 -22.67
CA MET A 193 -5.31 -14.24 -21.64
C MET A 193 -5.79 -15.65 -22.00
N GLU A 194 -6.23 -15.89 -23.22
CA GLU A 194 -6.66 -17.22 -23.69
C GLU A 194 -5.52 -18.24 -23.61
N ARG A 195 -4.34 -17.86 -24.08
CA ARG A 195 -3.16 -18.73 -24.10
C ARG A 195 -2.70 -19.17 -22.71
N TYR A 196 -2.77 -18.28 -21.73
CA TYR A 196 -2.23 -18.52 -20.38
C TYR A 196 -3.29 -18.78 -19.32
N SER A 197 -4.57 -18.73 -19.68
CA SER A 197 -5.67 -19.09 -18.77
C SER A 197 -5.82 -20.59 -18.65
N GLN A 198 -6.36 -21.03 -17.53
CA GLN A 198 -6.70 -22.44 -17.32
C GLN A 198 -7.89 -22.82 -18.19
N ALA A 199 -7.76 -23.88 -18.96
CA ALA A 199 -8.81 -24.37 -19.85
C ALA A 199 -10.14 -24.64 -19.11
N GLY A 200 -11.23 -24.16 -19.69
CA GLY A 200 -12.59 -24.39 -19.17
C GLY A 200 -13.02 -23.46 -18.03
N THR A 201 -12.18 -22.54 -17.58
CA THR A 201 -12.54 -21.54 -16.55
C THR A 201 -12.46 -20.13 -17.13
N PRO A 202 -13.55 -19.33 -17.11
CA PRO A 202 -13.46 -17.95 -17.56
C PRO A 202 -12.45 -17.17 -16.69
N PRO A 203 -11.52 -16.43 -17.30
CA PRO A 203 -10.52 -15.68 -16.56
C PRO A 203 -11.16 -14.60 -15.72
N ARG A 204 -10.72 -14.48 -14.47
CA ARG A 204 -11.07 -13.38 -13.55
C ARG A 204 -9.79 -12.74 -13.09
N GLY A 205 -9.67 -11.43 -13.25
CA GLY A 205 -8.43 -10.75 -12.92
C GLY A 205 -8.58 -9.25 -12.80
N LEU A 206 -7.45 -8.58 -12.62
CA LEU A 206 -7.31 -7.14 -12.57
C LEU A 206 -6.33 -6.71 -13.65
N ILE A 207 -6.68 -5.68 -14.40
CA ILE A 207 -5.77 -5.04 -15.36
C ILE A 207 -5.36 -3.70 -14.75
N PHE A 208 -4.06 -3.52 -14.55
CA PHE A 208 -3.49 -2.27 -14.05
C PHE A 208 -3.08 -1.40 -15.22
N CYS A 209 -3.61 -0.18 -15.26
CA CYS A 209 -3.36 0.81 -16.27
C CYS A 209 -2.58 1.98 -15.69
N SER A 210 -1.86 2.71 -16.54
CA SER A 210 -1.09 3.89 -16.14
C SER A 210 -1.97 5.09 -15.78
N ARG A 211 -3.19 5.17 -16.35
CA ARG A 211 -4.14 6.28 -16.19
C ARG A 211 -5.56 5.77 -16.05
N LYS A 212 -6.43 6.59 -15.44
CA LYS A 212 -7.86 6.28 -15.29
C LYS A 212 -8.58 6.22 -16.64
N GLU A 213 -8.24 7.15 -17.51
CA GLU A 213 -8.80 7.25 -18.87
C GLU A 213 -8.44 6.01 -19.71
N GLU A 214 -7.24 5.48 -19.55
CA GLU A 214 -6.81 4.21 -20.16
C GLU A 214 -7.65 3.04 -19.64
N ALA A 215 -7.82 2.95 -18.33
CA ALA A 215 -8.62 1.89 -17.73
C ALA A 215 -10.07 1.91 -18.22
N GLN A 216 -10.66 3.10 -18.34
CA GLN A 216 -12.02 3.26 -18.86
C GLN A 216 -12.11 2.87 -20.33
N ALA A 217 -11.23 3.38 -21.18
CA ALA A 217 -11.24 3.07 -22.61
C ALA A 217 -10.99 1.57 -22.88
N LEU A 218 -10.09 0.95 -22.10
CA LEU A 218 -9.83 -0.48 -22.19
C LEU A 218 -11.03 -1.31 -21.74
N SER A 219 -11.70 -0.91 -20.66
CA SER A 219 -12.95 -1.56 -20.20
C SER A 219 -14.04 -1.49 -21.25
N GLU A 220 -14.26 -0.30 -21.87
CA GLU A 220 -15.23 -0.13 -22.96
C GLU A 220 -14.88 -1.05 -24.16
N ALA A 221 -13.62 -1.09 -24.57
CA ALA A 221 -13.15 -1.93 -25.67
C ALA A 221 -13.28 -3.43 -25.40
N LEU A 222 -13.02 -3.88 -24.17
CA LEU A 222 -13.24 -5.27 -23.75
C LEU A 222 -14.72 -5.64 -23.73
N ASN A 223 -15.58 -4.77 -23.21
CA ASN A 223 -17.04 -5.00 -23.17
C ASN A 223 -17.64 -5.11 -24.58
N THR A 224 -17.13 -4.40 -25.60
CA THR A 224 -17.58 -4.56 -26.99
C THR A 224 -17.26 -5.93 -27.58
N ARG A 225 -16.34 -6.68 -26.96
CA ARG A 225 -15.95 -8.06 -27.32
C ARG A 225 -16.56 -9.13 -26.42
N GLU A 226 -17.69 -8.81 -25.78
CA GLU A 226 -18.40 -9.70 -24.85
C GLU A 226 -17.58 -10.11 -23.58
N PHE A 227 -16.45 -9.46 -23.37
CA PHE A 227 -15.65 -9.62 -22.16
C PHE A 227 -16.18 -8.63 -21.10
N ARG A 228 -16.74 -9.13 -19.99
CA ARG A 228 -17.22 -8.26 -18.90
C ARG A 228 -16.03 -7.69 -18.11
N ALA A 229 -15.69 -6.42 -18.33
CA ALA A 229 -14.60 -5.69 -17.71
C ALA A 229 -15.08 -4.45 -16.93
#